data_f01e5f154dbaf29bdc9f8a3e38bb2ed1
#
_entry.id   f01e5f154dbaf29bdc9f8a3e38bb2ed1
#
_cell.length_a   1.000
_cell.length_b   1.000
_cell.length_c   1.000
_cell.angle_alpha   90.00
_cell.angle_beta   90.00
_cell.angle_gamma   90.00
#
_symmetry.space_group_name_H-M   'P 1'
#
loop_
_entity.id
_entity.type
_entity.pdbx_description
1 polymer ?
#
loop_
_entity_poly.entity_id
_entity_poly.type
_entity_poly.pdbx_seq_one_letter_code
_entity_poly.pdbx_strand_id
1 'polypeptide(L)'
;MKLENLLITGGTVIDGTGAGPRADTAVLLRDGVVEQLGAPAVQAAATDPSVHEIDATGRTVMPGMIDAHTHLTFGEPTGNDELFFHRTEAYSSMLSAYNAKKVLRAGVTSVFDADCLWNIAVELRDAIENGIVEGPRMRAGGQALMTSLGGTAGRLIRDEGATAYATVVHDQDMMVKEIRRQIKYGVDWIKVMVTGLIPSMKGPEVKVWSFDEMRRVCDTAHELNTKVVGHCRNALSTRDAARAGFDLIYHSSYMDDEALEAVVESGAALCPTFTLLGNLADYGAKIGSAPELLEVFRAEIEVTAAMLSKAHAAGVKILTGSETGFAVTPVGEWHARELEMLVDYVGMSPLEAITCATANGAFAMRAEGILGTLEAGRQADVIVIDGNPLDDIRILQDKSRISEVISRGRRIDLLTPIPERTVSPTEQVRFLAACPLTRSLALTEDDLERLSRV
;
A
#
# COMPACT_ATOMS: atom_id res chain seq x y z
N MET A 1 -7.20 -24.20 3.05
CA MET A 1 -8.60 -23.87 3.41
C MET A 1 -9.50 -24.10 2.21
N LYS A 2 -10.74 -24.57 2.44
CA LYS A 2 -11.70 -24.84 1.34
C LYS A 2 -12.30 -23.53 0.82
N LEU A 3 -12.51 -23.39 -0.50
CA LEU A 3 -13.29 -22.30 -1.07
C LEU A 3 -14.74 -22.36 -0.58
N GLU A 4 -15.36 -21.21 -0.39
CA GLU A 4 -16.76 -21.10 0.03
C GLU A 4 -17.59 -20.50 -1.10
N ASN A 5 -18.77 -21.03 -1.32
CA ASN A 5 -19.76 -20.41 -2.20
C ASN A 5 -20.61 -19.48 -1.33
N LEU A 6 -20.60 -18.19 -1.63
CA LEU A 6 -21.20 -17.15 -0.80
C LEU A 6 -22.15 -16.28 -1.61
N LEU A 7 -23.34 -16.02 -1.06
CA LEU A 7 -24.26 -15.03 -1.58
C LEU A 7 -24.35 -13.88 -0.58
N ILE A 8 -23.94 -12.68 -0.97
CA ILE A 8 -24.06 -11.46 -0.15
C ILE A 8 -25.32 -10.73 -0.63
N THR A 9 -26.25 -10.44 0.29
CA THR A 9 -27.56 -9.84 -0.03
C THR A 9 -27.83 -8.57 0.77
N GLY A 10 -28.77 -7.74 0.31
CA GLY A 10 -29.32 -6.59 1.05
C GLY A 10 -28.41 -5.38 1.18
N GLY A 11 -27.17 -5.46 0.70
CA GLY A 11 -26.19 -4.39 0.81
C GLY A 11 -26.23 -3.38 -0.34
N THR A 12 -25.59 -2.23 -0.12
CA THR A 12 -25.25 -1.29 -1.20
C THR A 12 -23.90 -1.68 -1.78
N VAL A 13 -23.85 -1.99 -3.07
CA VAL A 13 -22.61 -2.39 -3.75
C VAL A 13 -21.92 -1.18 -4.36
N ILE A 14 -20.66 -0.96 -3.98
CA ILE A 14 -19.68 -0.10 -4.66
C ILE A 14 -18.75 -1.03 -5.39
N ASP A 15 -18.86 -1.11 -6.71
CA ASP A 15 -18.18 -2.18 -7.46
C ASP A 15 -16.70 -1.92 -7.79
N GLY A 16 -16.15 -0.76 -7.39
CA GLY A 16 -14.76 -0.40 -7.63
C GLY A 16 -14.47 0.13 -9.03
N THR A 17 -15.42 0.15 -9.95
CA THR A 17 -15.23 0.65 -11.33
C THR A 17 -15.28 2.17 -11.46
N GLY A 18 -15.67 2.88 -10.40
CA GLY A 18 -16.00 4.30 -10.43
C GLY A 18 -17.47 4.58 -10.79
N ALA A 19 -18.25 3.55 -11.09
CA ALA A 19 -19.70 3.69 -11.26
C ALA A 19 -20.39 3.98 -9.92
N GLY A 20 -21.54 4.65 -9.97
CA GLY A 20 -22.33 4.96 -8.77
C GLY A 20 -22.76 3.71 -8.00
N PRO A 21 -23.03 3.84 -6.70
CA PRO A 21 -23.41 2.71 -5.84
C PRO A 21 -24.75 2.09 -6.29
N ARG A 22 -24.88 0.78 -6.11
CA ARG A 22 -26.11 0.02 -6.43
C ARG A 22 -26.73 -0.53 -5.16
N ALA A 23 -27.81 0.07 -4.74
CA ALA A 23 -28.56 -0.36 -3.56
C ALA A 23 -29.16 -1.75 -3.77
N ASP A 24 -29.31 -2.51 -2.67
CA ASP A 24 -29.99 -3.81 -2.59
C ASP A 24 -29.54 -4.79 -3.71
N THR A 25 -28.22 -4.83 -3.94
CA THR A 25 -27.64 -5.64 -5.01
C THR A 25 -26.94 -6.86 -4.43
N ALA A 26 -27.41 -8.05 -4.83
CA ALA A 26 -26.76 -9.30 -4.43
C ALA A 26 -25.44 -9.54 -5.18
N VAL A 27 -24.47 -10.20 -4.50
CA VAL A 27 -23.19 -10.62 -5.09
C VAL A 27 -22.99 -12.10 -4.82
N LEU A 28 -22.89 -12.92 -5.87
CA LEU A 28 -22.61 -14.34 -5.76
C LEU A 28 -21.13 -14.59 -6.02
N LEU A 29 -20.49 -15.21 -5.04
CA LEU A 29 -19.10 -15.65 -5.10
C LEU A 29 -19.09 -17.18 -5.21
N ARG A 30 -18.43 -17.72 -6.24
CA ARG A 30 -18.28 -19.17 -6.42
C ARG A 30 -16.89 -19.48 -7.01
N ASP A 31 -16.29 -20.56 -6.55
CA ASP A 31 -14.97 -21.01 -6.99
C ASP A 31 -13.87 -19.95 -6.94
N GLY A 32 -13.97 -19.02 -5.98
CA GLY A 32 -12.98 -17.95 -5.77
C GLY A 32 -13.13 -16.75 -6.71
N VAL A 33 -14.22 -16.66 -7.47
CA VAL A 33 -14.53 -15.54 -8.36
C VAL A 33 -15.91 -14.93 -8.05
N VAL A 34 -16.12 -13.70 -8.48
CA VAL A 34 -17.44 -13.08 -8.56
C VAL A 34 -18.15 -13.73 -9.75
N GLU A 35 -19.19 -14.53 -9.49
CA GLU A 35 -19.90 -15.21 -10.56
C GLU A 35 -20.96 -14.30 -11.18
N GLN A 36 -21.81 -13.71 -10.35
CA GLN A 36 -22.93 -12.89 -10.80
C GLN A 36 -23.29 -11.79 -9.78
N LEU A 37 -24.01 -10.77 -10.25
CA LEU A 37 -24.53 -9.69 -9.44
C LEU A 37 -26.04 -9.51 -9.68
N GLY A 38 -26.76 -8.97 -8.67
CA GLY A 38 -28.17 -8.64 -8.73
C GLY A 38 -29.08 -9.86 -8.77
N ALA A 39 -30.23 -9.73 -9.41
CA ALA A 39 -31.26 -10.79 -9.46
C ALA A 39 -30.75 -12.13 -10.02
N PRO A 40 -29.88 -12.18 -11.07
CA PRO A 40 -29.27 -13.43 -11.51
C PRO A 40 -28.47 -14.16 -10.44
N ALA A 41 -27.78 -13.41 -9.54
CA ALA A 41 -27.01 -14.00 -8.44
C ALA A 41 -27.93 -14.76 -7.47
N VAL A 42 -29.08 -14.17 -7.11
CA VAL A 42 -30.08 -14.78 -6.23
C VAL A 42 -30.67 -16.05 -6.88
N GLN A 43 -30.97 -15.99 -8.16
CA GLN A 43 -31.53 -17.13 -8.89
C GLN A 43 -30.55 -18.30 -8.97
N ALA A 44 -29.28 -18.02 -9.26
CA ALA A 44 -28.24 -19.04 -9.34
C ALA A 44 -27.96 -19.67 -7.95
N ALA A 45 -27.95 -18.87 -6.88
CA ALA A 45 -27.77 -19.35 -5.52
C ALA A 45 -28.92 -20.22 -5.03
N ALA A 46 -30.18 -19.91 -5.39
CA ALA A 46 -31.37 -20.62 -4.95
C ALA A 46 -31.38 -22.11 -5.37
N THR A 47 -30.63 -22.49 -6.36
CA THR A 47 -30.52 -23.87 -6.87
C THR A 47 -29.34 -24.65 -6.32
N ASP A 48 -28.48 -24.01 -5.51
CA ASP A 48 -27.25 -24.60 -4.98
C ASP A 48 -27.23 -24.59 -3.44
N PRO A 49 -27.47 -25.75 -2.79
CA PRO A 49 -27.50 -25.83 -1.34
C PRO A 49 -26.13 -25.65 -0.67
N SER A 50 -25.04 -25.55 -1.43
CA SER A 50 -23.70 -25.30 -0.92
C SER A 50 -23.41 -23.81 -0.71
N VAL A 51 -24.31 -22.92 -1.17
CA VAL A 51 -24.17 -21.47 -1.02
C VAL A 51 -24.58 -21.04 0.38
N HIS A 52 -23.70 -20.32 1.05
CA HIS A 52 -23.98 -19.68 2.35
C HIS A 52 -24.33 -18.21 2.13
N GLU A 53 -25.43 -17.78 2.73
CA GLU A 53 -25.87 -16.39 2.66
C GLU A 53 -25.18 -15.53 3.72
N ILE A 54 -24.80 -14.31 3.31
CA ILE A 54 -24.30 -13.22 4.18
C ILE A 54 -25.29 -12.06 4.02
N ASP A 55 -25.99 -11.71 5.09
CA ASP A 55 -26.86 -10.54 5.14
C ASP A 55 -26.02 -9.26 5.33
N ALA A 56 -26.01 -8.41 4.32
CA ALA A 56 -25.37 -7.11 4.32
C ALA A 56 -26.39 -5.94 4.37
N THR A 57 -27.61 -6.21 4.85
CA THR A 57 -28.65 -5.17 4.94
C THR A 57 -28.16 -3.97 5.75
N GLY A 58 -28.25 -2.76 5.17
CA GLY A 58 -27.78 -1.52 5.76
C GLY A 58 -26.26 -1.32 5.72
N ARG A 59 -25.53 -2.19 5.02
CA ARG A 59 -24.06 -2.18 4.90
C ARG A 59 -23.62 -1.90 3.47
N THR A 60 -22.33 -1.58 3.34
CA THR A 60 -21.69 -1.44 2.03
C THR A 60 -20.87 -2.67 1.70
N VAL A 61 -21.02 -3.17 0.46
CA VAL A 61 -20.23 -4.26 -0.11
C VAL A 61 -19.31 -3.68 -1.17
N MET A 62 -18.01 -3.86 -1.03
CA MET A 62 -17.04 -3.31 -1.97
C MET A 62 -15.86 -4.28 -2.20
N PRO A 63 -15.05 -4.09 -3.26
CA PRO A 63 -13.82 -4.87 -3.41
C PRO A 63 -12.93 -4.70 -2.20
N GLY A 64 -12.18 -5.74 -1.84
CA GLY A 64 -11.10 -5.62 -0.87
C GLY A 64 -10.09 -4.57 -1.32
N MET A 65 -9.61 -3.76 -0.37
CA MET A 65 -8.63 -2.71 -0.65
C MET A 65 -7.30 -3.28 -1.11
N ILE A 66 -6.60 -2.52 -1.94
CA ILE A 66 -5.25 -2.81 -2.44
C ILE A 66 -4.31 -1.69 -1.97
N ASP A 67 -3.33 -2.03 -1.15
CA ASP A 67 -2.29 -1.11 -0.70
C ASP A 67 -1.04 -1.30 -1.57
N ALA A 68 -0.73 -0.29 -2.36
CA ALA A 68 0.35 -0.34 -3.34
C ALA A 68 1.73 0.05 -2.77
N HIS A 69 1.86 0.32 -1.48
CA HIS A 69 3.13 0.66 -0.84
C HIS A 69 3.18 0.19 0.62
N THR A 70 3.71 -1.00 0.83
CA THR A 70 3.86 -1.59 2.18
C THR A 70 5.29 -2.08 2.43
N HIS A 71 5.62 -2.28 3.71
CA HIS A 71 6.90 -2.81 4.19
C HIS A 71 6.65 -3.82 5.32
N LEU A 72 6.12 -4.98 4.98
CA LEU A 72 5.70 -5.97 5.99
C LEU A 72 6.87 -6.57 6.78
N THR A 73 8.09 -6.44 6.25
CA THR A 73 9.31 -6.94 6.90
C THR A 73 9.90 -5.97 7.92
N PHE A 74 9.50 -4.69 7.92
CA PHE A 74 10.12 -3.67 8.77
C PHE A 74 9.77 -3.80 10.24
N GLY A 75 8.56 -4.21 10.56
CA GLY A 75 8.16 -4.51 11.93
C GLY A 75 8.07 -3.31 12.85
N GLU A 76 7.61 -2.20 12.32
CA GLU A 76 7.25 -0.99 13.06
C GLU A 76 8.43 -0.36 13.80
N PRO A 77 9.61 -0.13 13.16
CA PRO A 77 10.75 0.49 13.81
C PRO A 77 10.45 1.93 14.20
N THR A 78 10.97 2.33 15.34
CA THR A 78 10.92 3.72 15.82
C THR A 78 12.10 4.57 15.36
N GLY A 79 13.10 3.93 14.76
CA GLY A 79 14.29 4.55 14.19
C GLY A 79 14.92 3.71 13.09
N ASN A 80 15.72 4.34 12.24
CA ASN A 80 16.35 3.69 11.10
C ASN A 80 17.39 2.63 11.51
N ASP A 81 18.10 2.84 12.58
CA ASP A 81 19.08 1.92 13.11
C ASP A 81 18.44 0.60 13.59
N GLU A 82 17.25 0.64 14.18
CA GLU A 82 16.50 -0.55 14.52
C GLU A 82 16.20 -1.38 13.26
N LEU A 83 15.81 -0.73 12.17
CA LEU A 83 15.49 -1.38 10.92
C LEU A 83 16.71 -2.07 10.29
N PHE A 84 17.89 -1.43 10.31
CA PHE A 84 19.05 -1.88 9.55
C PHE A 84 20.00 -2.79 10.32
N PHE A 85 20.04 -2.71 11.66
CA PHE A 85 21.11 -3.34 12.43
C PHE A 85 20.66 -4.39 13.45
N HIS A 86 19.39 -4.41 13.83
CA HIS A 86 18.95 -5.17 15.00
C HIS A 86 18.13 -6.42 14.72
N ARG A 87 17.89 -6.78 13.46
CA ARG A 87 17.06 -7.95 13.15
C ARG A 87 17.73 -8.92 12.20
N THR A 88 17.61 -10.20 12.52
CA THR A 88 18.04 -11.27 11.63
C THR A 88 16.97 -11.55 10.57
N GLU A 89 17.37 -12.14 9.46
CA GLU A 89 16.48 -12.57 8.38
C GLU A 89 15.37 -13.51 8.89
N ALA A 90 15.72 -14.51 9.69
CA ALA A 90 14.77 -15.46 10.24
C ALA A 90 13.70 -14.78 11.13
N TYR A 91 14.10 -13.85 11.99
CA TYR A 91 13.17 -13.11 12.83
C TYR A 91 12.25 -12.21 11.98
N SER A 92 12.81 -11.49 11.02
CA SER A 92 12.03 -10.62 10.12
C SER A 92 11.03 -11.42 9.27
N SER A 93 11.37 -12.66 8.86
CA SER A 93 10.46 -13.56 8.15
C SER A 93 9.26 -13.98 9.01
N MET A 94 9.48 -14.33 10.29
CA MET A 94 8.39 -14.65 11.22
C MET A 94 7.51 -13.43 11.49
N LEU A 95 8.13 -12.26 11.62
CA LEU A 95 7.44 -11.01 11.85
C LEU A 95 6.57 -10.60 10.65
N SER A 96 7.07 -10.77 9.43
CA SER A 96 6.30 -10.47 8.23
C SER A 96 5.08 -11.39 8.07
N ALA A 97 5.18 -12.66 8.45
CA ALA A 97 4.06 -13.59 8.50
C ALA A 97 3.00 -13.20 9.55
N TYR A 98 3.43 -12.68 10.70
CA TYR A 98 2.53 -12.10 11.70
C TYR A 98 1.83 -10.85 11.17
N ASN A 99 2.57 -9.95 10.50
CA ASN A 99 2.07 -8.72 9.93
C ASN A 99 1.04 -8.95 8.81
N ALA A 100 1.27 -9.94 7.95
CA ALA A 100 0.35 -10.30 6.87
C ALA A 100 -1.08 -10.57 7.33
N LYS A 101 -1.26 -11.20 8.50
CA LYS A 101 -2.59 -11.43 9.10
C LYS A 101 -3.27 -10.13 9.52
N LYS A 102 -2.50 -9.17 10.05
CA LYS A 102 -3.04 -7.86 10.47
C LYS A 102 -3.59 -7.09 9.27
N VAL A 103 -2.89 -7.15 8.14
CA VAL A 103 -3.29 -6.51 6.89
C VAL A 103 -4.65 -7.01 6.40
N LEU A 104 -4.83 -8.33 6.32
CA LEU A 104 -6.10 -8.91 5.90
C LEU A 104 -7.27 -8.42 6.76
N ARG A 105 -7.09 -8.38 8.09
CA ARG A 105 -8.14 -7.96 9.04
C ARG A 105 -8.43 -6.47 9.00
N ALA A 106 -7.59 -5.69 8.34
CA ALA A 106 -7.85 -4.29 8.03
C ALA A 106 -8.60 -4.09 6.69
N GLY A 107 -9.13 -5.17 6.09
CA GLY A 107 -9.86 -5.10 4.82
C GLY A 107 -8.98 -4.96 3.58
N VAL A 108 -7.66 -5.11 3.72
CA VAL A 108 -6.70 -5.05 2.62
C VAL A 108 -6.42 -6.45 2.12
N THR A 109 -7.00 -6.80 0.98
CA THR A 109 -6.90 -8.16 0.41
C THR A 109 -5.71 -8.36 -0.50
N SER A 110 -5.08 -7.25 -0.92
CA SER A 110 -3.88 -7.28 -1.77
C SER A 110 -2.89 -6.20 -1.38
N VAL A 111 -1.59 -6.50 -1.44
CA VAL A 111 -0.51 -5.56 -1.16
C VAL A 111 0.63 -5.65 -2.16
N PHE A 112 1.28 -4.52 -2.41
CA PHE A 112 2.61 -4.49 -3.00
C PHE A 112 3.63 -4.12 -1.92
N ASP A 113 4.43 -5.11 -1.50
CA ASP A 113 5.57 -4.92 -0.61
C ASP A 113 6.77 -4.47 -1.45
N ALA A 114 6.95 -3.15 -1.50
CA ALA A 114 7.74 -2.50 -2.54
C ALA A 114 9.24 -2.72 -2.39
N ASP A 115 9.73 -2.66 -1.16
CA ASP A 115 11.11 -2.97 -0.79
C ASP A 115 11.13 -3.68 0.58
N CYS A 116 11.94 -4.70 0.67
CA CYS A 116 11.97 -5.58 1.82
C CYS A 116 13.38 -5.83 2.33
N LEU A 117 13.46 -6.35 3.55
CA LEU A 117 14.71 -6.88 4.07
C LEU A 117 15.03 -8.22 3.38
N TRP A 118 16.25 -8.37 2.86
CA TRP A 118 16.71 -9.55 2.10
C TRP A 118 15.76 -9.90 0.93
N ASN A 119 15.22 -11.11 0.88
CA ASN A 119 14.25 -11.56 -0.12
C ASN A 119 12.90 -11.94 0.52
N ILE A 120 12.65 -11.50 1.73
CA ILE A 120 11.55 -12.00 2.58
C ILE A 120 10.17 -11.74 1.95
N ALA A 121 9.96 -10.64 1.24
CA ALA A 121 8.66 -10.37 0.61
C ALA A 121 8.29 -11.43 -0.44
N VAL A 122 9.27 -11.92 -1.22
CA VAL A 122 9.07 -13.01 -2.19
C VAL A 122 8.74 -14.30 -1.46
N GLU A 123 9.49 -14.63 -0.40
CA GLU A 123 9.29 -15.84 0.38
C GLU A 123 7.95 -15.83 1.12
N LEU A 124 7.54 -14.66 1.64
CA LEU A 124 6.23 -14.47 2.27
C LEU A 124 5.09 -14.64 1.25
N ARG A 125 5.21 -14.00 0.07
CA ARG A 125 4.26 -14.19 -1.03
C ARG A 125 4.08 -15.66 -1.36
N ASP A 126 5.18 -16.37 -1.57
CA ASP A 126 5.16 -17.78 -1.94
C ASP A 126 4.59 -18.65 -0.81
N ALA A 127 4.89 -18.35 0.45
CA ALA A 127 4.29 -19.03 1.60
C ALA A 127 2.78 -18.80 1.70
N ILE A 128 2.29 -17.60 1.38
CA ILE A 128 0.85 -17.30 1.32
C ILE A 128 0.19 -18.04 0.16
N GLU A 129 0.78 -18.02 -1.04
CA GLU A 129 0.26 -18.73 -2.21
C GLU A 129 0.19 -20.25 -1.99
N ASN A 130 1.15 -20.82 -1.27
CA ASN A 130 1.19 -22.23 -0.89
C ASN A 130 0.29 -22.56 0.32
N GLY A 131 -0.39 -21.59 0.93
CA GLY A 131 -1.28 -21.79 2.07
C GLY A 131 -0.57 -22.11 3.39
N ILE A 132 0.73 -21.83 3.49
CA ILE A 132 1.54 -22.00 4.71
C ILE A 132 1.27 -20.87 5.69
N VAL A 133 1.10 -19.64 5.16
CA VAL A 133 0.83 -18.41 5.92
C VAL A 133 -0.50 -17.82 5.46
N GLU A 134 -1.33 -17.35 6.40
CA GLU A 134 -2.49 -16.53 6.08
C GLU A 134 -2.05 -15.09 5.82
N GLY A 135 -2.44 -14.54 4.67
CA GLY A 135 -2.09 -13.18 4.29
C GLY A 135 -2.79 -12.72 3.01
N PRO A 136 -2.66 -11.43 2.66
CA PRO A 136 -3.23 -10.86 1.44
C PRO A 136 -2.54 -11.44 0.18
N ARG A 137 -3.10 -11.18 -1.00
CA ARG A 137 -2.34 -11.36 -2.24
C ARG A 137 -1.13 -10.42 -2.21
N MET A 138 0.01 -10.87 -2.66
CA MET A 138 1.20 -10.04 -2.64
C MET A 138 1.85 -9.91 -4.01
N ARG A 139 2.40 -8.72 -4.24
CA ARG A 139 3.53 -8.50 -5.15
C ARG A 139 4.72 -8.07 -4.34
N ALA A 140 5.87 -8.53 -4.75
CA ALA A 140 7.11 -8.35 -4.01
C ALA A 140 8.11 -7.54 -4.86
N GLY A 141 8.61 -6.45 -4.30
CA GLY A 141 9.88 -5.87 -4.67
C GLY A 141 11.01 -6.66 -3.99
N GLY A 142 12.22 -6.36 -4.34
CA GLY A 142 13.41 -6.90 -3.68
C GLY A 142 14.01 -5.88 -2.71
N GLN A 143 15.30 -6.05 -2.44
CA GLN A 143 16.08 -4.98 -1.82
C GLN A 143 16.11 -3.77 -2.73
N ALA A 144 15.91 -2.57 -2.17
CA ALA A 144 15.97 -1.35 -2.97
C ALA A 144 17.34 -1.16 -3.62
N LEU A 145 17.36 -0.76 -4.88
CA LEU A 145 18.59 -0.32 -5.54
C LEU A 145 18.91 1.11 -5.08
N MET A 146 20.16 1.33 -4.65
CA MET A 146 20.64 2.62 -4.15
C MET A 146 22.00 2.95 -4.73
N THR A 147 22.32 4.24 -4.83
CA THR A 147 23.69 4.72 -4.90
C THR A 147 24.24 4.91 -3.48
N SER A 148 25.54 5.19 -3.32
CA SER A 148 26.13 5.51 -2.02
C SER A 148 25.49 6.72 -1.32
N LEU A 149 24.77 7.56 -2.07
CA LEU A 149 24.06 8.74 -1.55
C LEU A 149 22.57 8.50 -1.30
N GLY A 150 22.05 7.35 -1.70
CA GLY A 150 20.60 7.13 -1.82
C GLY A 150 19.92 6.67 -0.55
N GLY A 151 18.58 6.87 -0.56
CA GLY A 151 17.68 6.52 0.52
C GLY A 151 17.74 7.46 1.72
N THR A 152 16.64 7.58 2.41
CA THR A 152 16.50 8.44 3.60
C THR A 152 17.51 8.12 4.69
N ALA A 153 17.96 6.87 4.76
CA ALA A 153 18.93 6.36 5.71
C ALA A 153 20.31 6.10 5.11
N GLY A 154 20.63 6.66 3.95
CA GLY A 154 21.84 6.36 3.20
C GLY A 154 23.15 6.39 4.00
N ARG A 155 23.27 7.31 4.98
CA ARG A 155 24.44 7.39 5.87
C ARG A 155 24.61 6.17 6.79
N LEU A 156 23.59 5.38 7.01
CA LEU A 156 23.62 4.21 7.87
C LEU A 156 23.91 2.92 7.07
N ILE A 157 23.82 2.98 5.76
CA ILE A 157 24.02 1.83 4.89
C ILE A 157 25.47 1.85 4.39
N ARG A 158 26.15 0.72 4.54
CA ARG A 158 27.53 0.57 4.07
C ARG A 158 27.57 0.55 2.55
N ASP A 159 28.58 1.20 1.97
CA ASP A 159 28.84 1.15 0.53
C ASP A 159 29.24 -0.25 0.06
N GLU A 160 29.87 -1.03 0.93
CA GLU A 160 30.35 -2.38 0.62
C GLU A 160 29.77 -3.43 1.56
N GLY A 161 29.55 -4.62 1.02
CA GLY A 161 29.05 -5.76 1.77
C GLY A 161 27.54 -5.95 1.68
N ALA A 162 27.04 -7.01 2.30
CA ALA A 162 25.61 -7.30 2.32
C ALA A 162 24.90 -6.43 3.37
N THR A 163 23.85 -5.75 2.95
CA THR A 163 22.89 -5.11 3.84
C THR A 163 21.53 -5.79 3.72
N ALA A 164 20.73 -5.73 4.77
CA ALA A 164 19.42 -6.34 4.74
C ALA A 164 18.44 -5.58 3.82
N TYR A 165 18.50 -4.24 3.87
CA TYR A 165 17.49 -3.36 3.30
C TYR A 165 17.68 -3.04 1.81
N ALA A 166 18.92 -2.78 1.40
CA ALA A 166 19.21 -2.24 0.07
C ALA A 166 20.49 -2.82 -0.51
N THR A 167 20.60 -2.76 -1.83
CA THR A 167 21.85 -3.02 -2.55
C THR A 167 22.41 -1.71 -3.09
N VAL A 168 23.59 -1.30 -2.63
CA VAL A 168 24.32 -0.16 -3.18
C VAL A 168 25.00 -0.59 -4.47
N VAL A 169 24.69 0.08 -5.57
CA VAL A 169 25.28 -0.18 -6.89
C VAL A 169 26.21 0.97 -7.27
N HIS A 170 27.43 0.63 -7.68
CA HIS A 170 28.48 1.60 -7.93
C HIS A 170 28.70 1.88 -9.42
N ASP A 171 28.23 0.99 -10.28
CA ASP A 171 28.34 1.10 -11.72
C ASP A 171 27.19 0.37 -12.45
N GLN A 172 27.11 0.57 -13.76
CA GLN A 172 26.04 -0.02 -14.57
C GLN A 172 26.13 -1.55 -14.68
N ASP A 173 27.31 -2.14 -14.64
CA ASP A 173 27.48 -3.60 -14.71
C ASP A 173 26.98 -4.25 -13.42
N MET A 174 27.30 -3.68 -12.27
CA MET A 174 26.77 -4.12 -10.98
C MET A 174 25.25 -3.97 -10.93
N MET A 175 24.70 -2.86 -11.43
CA MET A 175 23.27 -2.61 -11.52
C MET A 175 22.54 -3.70 -12.34
N VAL A 176 23.02 -3.98 -13.54
CA VAL A 176 22.47 -5.03 -14.42
C VAL A 176 22.54 -6.40 -13.78
N LYS A 177 23.67 -6.72 -13.14
CA LYS A 177 23.87 -7.97 -12.41
C LYS A 177 22.86 -8.11 -11.26
N GLU A 178 22.66 -7.07 -10.50
CA GLU A 178 21.74 -7.07 -9.36
C GLU A 178 20.28 -7.20 -9.79
N ILE A 179 19.85 -6.46 -10.81
CA ILE A 179 18.49 -6.58 -11.37
C ILE A 179 18.23 -8.04 -11.80
N ARG A 180 19.16 -8.65 -12.54
CA ARG A 180 19.04 -10.06 -12.96
C ARG A 180 19.03 -11.01 -11.77
N ARG A 181 19.79 -10.72 -10.70
CA ARG A 181 19.78 -11.51 -9.47
C ARG A 181 18.42 -11.45 -8.79
N GLN A 182 17.86 -10.26 -8.61
CA GLN A 182 16.55 -10.08 -7.99
C GLN A 182 15.43 -10.77 -8.79
N ILE A 183 15.42 -10.59 -10.10
CA ILE A 183 14.45 -11.27 -11.00
C ILE A 183 14.59 -12.79 -10.93
N LYS A 184 15.84 -13.32 -10.91
CA LYS A 184 16.08 -14.75 -10.71
C LYS A 184 15.49 -15.27 -9.40
N TYR A 185 15.51 -14.47 -8.35
CA TYR A 185 14.94 -14.84 -7.05
C TYR A 185 13.46 -14.49 -6.88
N GLY A 186 12.79 -14.07 -7.96
CA GLY A 186 11.35 -14.06 -8.04
C GLY A 186 10.67 -12.73 -7.71
N VAL A 187 11.39 -11.59 -7.74
CA VAL A 187 10.73 -10.29 -7.55
C VAL A 187 9.75 -10.00 -8.68
N ASP A 188 8.66 -9.31 -8.36
CA ASP A 188 7.68 -8.84 -9.34
C ASP A 188 8.02 -7.46 -9.90
N TRP A 189 8.75 -6.66 -9.12
CA TRP A 189 9.13 -5.29 -9.41
C TRP A 189 10.57 -5.01 -8.98
N ILE A 190 11.24 -4.07 -9.64
CA ILE A 190 12.52 -3.49 -9.19
C ILE A 190 12.24 -2.16 -8.51
N LYS A 191 12.62 -2.03 -7.24
CA LYS A 191 12.53 -0.78 -6.47
C LYS A 191 13.82 0.00 -6.56
N VAL A 192 13.71 1.31 -6.82
CA VAL A 192 14.84 2.25 -6.90
C VAL A 192 14.63 3.42 -5.95
N MET A 193 15.61 3.73 -5.13
CA MET A 193 15.66 4.97 -4.34
C MET A 193 16.26 6.08 -5.21
N VAL A 194 15.40 6.76 -6.01
CA VAL A 194 15.84 7.82 -6.94
C VAL A 194 16.30 9.06 -6.19
N THR A 195 15.69 9.33 -5.03
CA THR A 195 16.09 10.39 -4.11
C THR A 195 16.56 9.82 -2.79
N GLY A 196 17.25 10.66 -2.04
CA GLY A 196 17.71 10.42 -0.69
C GLY A 196 18.56 11.59 -0.25
N LEU A 197 19.25 11.46 0.90
CA LEU A 197 20.09 12.50 1.47
C LEU A 197 19.39 13.84 1.60
N ILE A 198 18.87 14.13 2.77
CA ILE A 198 18.32 15.43 3.10
C ILE A 198 19.47 16.33 3.56
N PRO A 199 19.91 17.33 2.77
CA PRO A 199 21.06 18.18 3.11
C PRO A 199 20.82 19.01 4.38
N SER A 200 19.56 19.39 4.59
CA SER A 200 19.05 20.02 5.81
C SER A 200 17.65 19.48 6.03
N MET A 201 17.20 19.39 7.30
CA MET A 201 15.83 18.95 7.65
C MET A 201 14.73 19.90 7.10
N LYS A 202 15.06 20.75 6.15
CA LYS A 202 14.18 21.78 5.57
C LYS A 202 14.31 21.76 4.06
N GLY A 203 13.62 20.85 3.40
CA GLY A 203 13.55 20.85 1.94
C GLY A 203 13.47 19.46 1.32
N PRO A 204 13.29 19.40 0.00
CA PRO A 204 13.18 18.14 -0.71
C PRO A 204 14.48 17.33 -0.63
N GLU A 205 14.35 16.03 -0.75
CA GLU A 205 15.48 15.11 -0.92
C GLU A 205 16.23 15.40 -2.23
N VAL A 206 17.50 15.02 -2.29
CA VAL A 206 18.33 15.18 -3.48
C VAL A 206 18.14 13.99 -4.44
N LYS A 207 18.04 14.25 -5.74
CA LYS A 207 18.11 13.21 -6.76
C LYS A 207 19.54 12.67 -6.81
N VAL A 208 19.73 11.35 -6.65
CA VAL A 208 21.04 10.70 -6.48
C VAL A 208 21.39 9.74 -7.61
N TRP A 209 20.58 9.70 -8.65
CA TRP A 209 20.80 8.93 -9.88
C TRP A 209 20.90 9.87 -11.09
N SER A 210 21.79 9.58 -12.03
CA SER A 210 21.75 10.20 -13.35
C SER A 210 20.58 9.67 -14.18
N PHE A 211 20.21 10.40 -15.22
CA PHE A 211 19.15 9.96 -16.14
C PHE A 211 19.51 8.64 -16.84
N ASP A 212 20.77 8.50 -17.29
CA ASP A 212 21.24 7.31 -18.01
C ASP A 212 21.23 6.06 -17.12
N GLU A 213 21.56 6.19 -15.83
CA GLU A 213 21.45 5.08 -14.87
C GLU A 213 20.01 4.64 -14.69
N MET A 214 19.08 5.59 -14.48
CA MET A 214 17.66 5.28 -14.35
C MET A 214 17.12 4.62 -15.62
N ARG A 215 17.48 5.13 -16.79
CA ARG A 215 17.13 4.52 -18.07
C ARG A 215 17.65 3.09 -18.18
N ARG A 216 18.90 2.87 -17.79
CA ARG A 216 19.52 1.54 -17.79
C ARG A 216 18.79 0.54 -16.89
N VAL A 217 18.31 0.99 -15.72
CA VAL A 217 17.47 0.15 -14.84
C VAL A 217 16.20 -0.28 -15.58
N CYS A 218 15.47 0.69 -16.15
CA CYS A 218 14.22 0.42 -16.84
C CYS A 218 14.41 -0.53 -18.02
N ASP A 219 15.35 -0.23 -18.91
CA ASP A 219 15.65 -1.07 -20.08
C ASP A 219 15.97 -2.52 -19.67
N THR A 220 16.82 -2.69 -18.63
CA THR A 220 17.19 -4.04 -18.15
C THR A 220 16.01 -4.80 -17.53
N ALA A 221 15.19 -4.13 -16.73
CA ALA A 221 14.03 -4.75 -16.09
C ALA A 221 12.94 -5.09 -17.12
N HIS A 222 12.62 -4.15 -18.02
CA HIS A 222 11.57 -4.33 -19.02
C HIS A 222 11.90 -5.41 -20.06
N GLU A 223 13.17 -5.52 -20.49
CA GLU A 223 13.62 -6.64 -21.34
C GLU A 223 13.33 -8.01 -20.71
N LEU A 224 13.27 -8.08 -19.37
CA LEU A 224 12.97 -9.27 -18.58
C LEU A 224 11.52 -9.30 -18.07
N ASN A 225 10.62 -8.51 -18.67
CA ASN A 225 9.20 -8.41 -18.31
C ASN A 225 8.96 -8.07 -16.83
N THR A 226 9.82 -7.25 -16.23
CA THR A 226 9.71 -6.80 -14.85
C THR A 226 9.53 -5.29 -14.82
N LYS A 227 8.60 -4.80 -14.00
CA LYS A 227 8.29 -3.38 -13.86
C LYS A 227 9.23 -2.70 -12.87
N VAL A 228 9.30 -1.36 -12.95
CA VAL A 228 10.18 -0.52 -12.12
C VAL A 228 9.36 0.49 -11.34
N VAL A 229 9.66 0.61 -10.04
CA VAL A 229 9.05 1.61 -9.15
C VAL A 229 10.13 2.48 -8.50
N GLY A 230 9.88 3.78 -8.41
CA GLY A 230 10.83 4.77 -7.89
C GLY A 230 10.34 5.50 -6.65
N HIS A 231 11.23 5.69 -5.66
CA HIS A 231 11.06 6.65 -4.57
C HIS A 231 11.53 8.03 -5.05
N CYS A 232 10.62 8.99 -5.24
CA CYS A 232 10.89 10.31 -5.84
C CYS A 232 10.29 11.42 -4.98
N ARG A 233 11.13 12.16 -4.24
CA ARG A 233 10.68 13.25 -3.36
C ARG A 233 11.22 14.62 -3.77
N ASN A 234 11.26 14.87 -5.09
CA ASN A 234 11.42 16.20 -5.70
C ASN A 234 10.95 16.19 -7.16
N ALA A 235 10.69 17.36 -7.73
CA ALA A 235 10.21 17.52 -9.11
C ALA A 235 11.17 16.89 -10.14
N LEU A 236 12.46 17.13 -10.01
CA LEU A 236 13.47 16.64 -10.94
C LEU A 236 13.51 15.11 -10.98
N SER A 237 13.39 14.45 -9.82
CA SER A 237 13.40 12.99 -9.75
C SER A 237 12.13 12.40 -10.36
N THR A 238 10.97 12.99 -10.11
CA THR A 238 9.68 12.56 -10.69
C THR A 238 9.71 12.67 -12.21
N ARG A 239 10.14 13.86 -12.74
CA ARG A 239 10.28 14.09 -14.17
C ARG A 239 11.21 13.08 -14.84
N ASP A 240 12.40 12.93 -14.29
CA ASP A 240 13.43 12.08 -14.89
C ASP A 240 13.07 10.59 -14.77
N ALA A 241 12.45 10.16 -13.68
CA ALA A 241 11.93 8.79 -13.53
C ALA A 241 10.84 8.49 -14.58
N ALA A 242 9.88 9.40 -14.76
CA ALA A 242 8.85 9.25 -15.78
C ALA A 242 9.46 9.14 -17.18
N ARG A 243 10.37 10.04 -17.57
CA ARG A 243 11.06 10.02 -18.86
C ARG A 243 11.97 8.82 -19.05
N ALA A 244 12.55 8.29 -17.96
CA ALA A 244 13.40 7.10 -18.00
C ALA A 244 12.60 5.80 -18.18
N GLY A 245 11.29 5.82 -17.94
CA GLY A 245 10.39 4.69 -18.14
C GLY A 245 9.97 3.96 -16.85
N PHE A 246 10.01 4.62 -15.70
CA PHE A 246 9.44 4.05 -14.48
C PHE A 246 7.94 3.83 -14.65
N ASP A 247 7.43 2.67 -14.25
CA ASP A 247 6.02 2.32 -14.35
C ASP A 247 5.18 2.91 -13.22
N LEU A 248 5.78 3.05 -12.03
CA LEU A 248 5.12 3.56 -10.83
C LEU A 248 6.08 4.51 -10.11
N ILE A 249 5.59 5.68 -9.71
CA ILE A 249 6.36 6.69 -8.98
C ILE A 249 5.71 6.92 -7.63
N TYR A 250 6.46 6.62 -6.56
CA TYR A 250 6.06 6.88 -5.19
C TYR A 250 6.35 8.33 -4.81
N HIS A 251 5.50 8.86 -3.93
CA HIS A 251 5.53 10.20 -3.36
C HIS A 251 5.30 11.29 -4.39
N SER A 252 6.10 11.37 -5.46
CA SER A 252 6.08 12.47 -6.44
C SER A 252 6.03 13.86 -5.78
N SER A 253 6.71 13.97 -4.61
CA SER A 253 6.69 15.18 -3.79
C SER A 253 7.26 16.37 -4.55
N TYR A 254 6.69 17.55 -4.29
CA TYR A 254 7.11 18.81 -4.92
C TYR A 254 7.10 18.79 -6.46
N MET A 255 6.29 17.93 -7.07
CA MET A 255 6.12 17.88 -8.52
C MET A 255 5.77 19.26 -9.06
N ASP A 256 6.34 19.62 -10.20
CA ASP A 256 6.02 20.85 -10.95
C ASP A 256 5.31 20.52 -12.28
N ASP A 257 4.98 21.56 -13.06
CA ASP A 257 4.26 21.35 -14.32
C ASP A 257 5.09 20.55 -15.35
N GLU A 258 6.43 20.69 -15.37
CA GLU A 258 7.30 19.90 -16.26
C GLU A 258 7.33 18.42 -15.86
N ALA A 259 7.34 18.12 -14.56
CA ALA A 259 7.28 16.76 -14.05
C ALA A 259 5.90 16.13 -14.31
N LEU A 260 4.82 16.91 -14.17
CA LEU A 260 3.47 16.46 -14.49
C LEU A 260 3.34 16.13 -15.99
N GLU A 261 3.85 16.98 -16.87
CA GLU A 261 3.87 16.72 -18.32
C GLU A 261 4.58 15.40 -18.63
N ALA A 262 5.76 15.18 -18.03
CA ALA A 262 6.51 13.94 -18.21
C ALA A 262 5.74 12.70 -17.71
N VAL A 263 5.02 12.81 -16.58
CA VAL A 263 4.17 11.72 -16.06
C VAL A 263 3.02 11.41 -17.02
N VAL A 264 2.34 12.44 -17.53
CA VAL A 264 1.25 12.28 -18.50
C VAL A 264 1.75 11.62 -19.79
N GLU A 265 2.88 12.09 -20.33
CA GLU A 265 3.47 11.56 -21.57
C GLU A 265 3.93 10.10 -21.41
N SER A 266 4.53 9.74 -20.29
CA SER A 266 5.05 8.39 -20.05
C SER A 266 3.95 7.38 -19.70
N GLY A 267 2.80 7.84 -19.17
CA GLY A 267 1.76 6.98 -18.64
C GLY A 267 2.13 6.32 -17.31
N ALA A 268 3.16 6.79 -16.61
CA ALA A 268 3.53 6.31 -15.29
C ALA A 268 2.38 6.53 -14.29
N ALA A 269 2.14 5.55 -13.44
CA ALA A 269 1.19 5.68 -12.33
C ALA A 269 1.85 6.39 -11.14
N LEU A 270 1.05 7.07 -10.33
CA LEU A 270 1.50 7.74 -9.11
C LEU A 270 0.91 7.08 -7.86
N CYS A 271 1.69 7.01 -6.79
CA CYS A 271 1.22 6.61 -5.47
C CYS A 271 1.79 7.62 -4.45
N PRO A 272 0.99 8.58 -3.98
CA PRO A 272 1.50 9.71 -3.18
C PRO A 272 2.07 9.32 -1.83
N THR A 273 1.47 8.31 -1.18
CA THR A 273 1.91 7.84 0.13
C THR A 273 1.84 8.94 1.20
N PHE A 274 0.73 9.66 1.22
CA PHE A 274 0.52 10.74 2.18
C PHE A 274 0.28 10.24 3.61
N THR A 275 -0.12 8.99 3.78
CA THR A 275 -0.45 8.41 5.08
C THR A 275 0.66 8.59 6.11
N LEU A 276 1.92 8.28 5.77
CA LEU A 276 3.05 8.44 6.67
C LEU A 276 3.28 9.92 7.03
N LEU A 277 3.25 10.80 6.03
CA LEU A 277 3.45 12.23 6.21
C LEU A 277 2.31 12.85 7.04
N GLY A 278 1.05 12.47 6.73
CA GLY A 278 -0.13 12.93 7.43
C GLY A 278 -0.15 12.48 8.89
N ASN A 279 0.20 11.23 9.16
CA ASN A 279 0.31 10.73 10.52
C ASN A 279 1.37 11.49 11.33
N LEU A 280 2.50 11.81 10.74
CA LEU A 280 3.52 12.64 11.38
C LEU A 280 2.99 14.06 11.60
N ALA A 281 2.41 14.71 10.58
CA ALA A 281 1.91 16.09 10.67
C ALA A 281 0.79 16.24 11.70
N ASP A 282 -0.15 15.28 11.77
CA ASP A 282 -1.34 15.38 12.60
C ASP A 282 -1.17 14.79 14.01
N TYR A 283 -0.42 13.70 14.13
CA TYR A 283 -0.33 12.91 15.35
C TYR A 283 1.10 12.75 15.88
N GLY A 284 2.11 13.18 15.14
CA GLY A 284 3.51 12.98 15.52
C GLY A 284 3.86 13.51 16.91
N ALA A 285 3.27 14.64 17.31
CA ALA A 285 3.46 15.20 18.66
C ALA A 285 2.99 14.21 19.76
N LYS A 286 1.93 13.43 19.53
CA LYS A 286 1.40 12.46 20.49
C LYS A 286 2.32 11.26 20.73
N ILE A 287 3.18 10.97 19.77
CA ILE A 287 4.12 9.84 19.80
C ILE A 287 5.59 10.26 19.93
N GLY A 288 5.84 11.55 20.20
CA GLY A 288 7.18 12.07 20.46
C GLY A 288 8.06 12.25 19.24
N SER A 289 7.46 12.43 18.05
CA SER A 289 8.22 12.79 16.85
C SER A 289 8.88 14.16 16.97
N ALA A 290 10.00 14.34 16.29
CA ALA A 290 10.72 15.63 16.30
C ALA A 290 9.82 16.75 15.73
N PRO A 291 9.64 17.88 16.45
CA PRO A 291 8.70 18.94 16.04
C PRO A 291 8.96 19.49 14.63
N GLU A 292 10.22 19.52 14.20
CA GLU A 292 10.62 20.02 12.89
C GLU A 292 10.05 19.16 11.74
N LEU A 293 9.82 17.88 11.98
CA LEU A 293 9.24 16.97 10.98
C LEU A 293 7.75 17.28 10.72
N LEU A 294 7.02 17.71 11.75
CA LEU A 294 5.59 17.94 11.66
C LEU A 294 5.25 19.07 10.66
N GLU A 295 5.99 20.17 10.71
CA GLU A 295 5.80 21.32 9.82
C GLU A 295 6.28 21.02 8.40
N VAL A 296 7.44 20.36 8.26
CA VAL A 296 8.02 20.02 6.97
C VAL A 296 7.07 19.11 6.18
N PHE A 297 6.53 18.07 6.82
CA PHE A 297 5.66 17.14 6.11
C PHE A 297 4.28 17.71 5.81
N ARG A 298 3.75 18.59 6.67
CA ARG A 298 2.51 19.31 6.33
C ARG A 298 2.68 20.17 5.09
N ALA A 299 3.74 20.95 5.03
CA ALA A 299 4.05 21.77 3.85
C ALA A 299 4.28 20.92 2.58
N GLU A 300 4.93 19.74 2.72
CA GLU A 300 5.12 18.81 1.61
C GLU A 300 3.79 18.28 1.05
N ILE A 301 2.86 17.88 1.94
CA ILE A 301 1.52 17.42 1.55
C ILE A 301 0.79 18.50 0.77
N GLU A 302 0.74 19.73 1.30
CA GLU A 302 0.01 20.83 0.67
C GLU A 302 0.49 21.15 -0.75
N VAL A 303 1.82 21.25 -0.93
CA VAL A 303 2.41 21.53 -2.24
C VAL A 303 2.21 20.36 -3.20
N THR A 304 2.38 19.14 -2.73
CA THR A 304 2.26 17.93 -3.57
C THR A 304 0.81 17.68 -3.97
N ALA A 305 -0.14 17.88 -3.06
CA ALA A 305 -1.56 17.68 -3.31
C ALA A 305 -2.11 18.58 -4.43
N ALA A 306 -1.66 19.84 -4.50
CA ALA A 306 -2.05 20.76 -5.55
C ALA A 306 -1.67 20.24 -6.96
N MET A 307 -0.51 19.60 -7.08
CA MET A 307 -0.09 18.99 -8.35
C MET A 307 -0.75 17.64 -8.61
N LEU A 308 -1.04 16.86 -7.58
CA LEU A 308 -1.81 15.61 -7.72
C LEU A 308 -3.25 15.88 -8.17
N SER A 309 -3.87 16.98 -7.72
CA SER A 309 -5.18 17.40 -8.24
C SER A 309 -5.13 17.65 -9.75
N LYS A 310 -4.08 18.31 -10.25
CA LYS A 310 -3.87 18.50 -11.71
C LYS A 310 -3.62 17.14 -12.40
N ALA A 311 -2.83 16.26 -11.81
CA ALA A 311 -2.55 14.93 -12.34
C ALA A 311 -3.82 14.09 -12.44
N HIS A 312 -4.67 14.11 -11.40
CA HIS A 312 -5.98 13.47 -11.41
C HIS A 312 -6.87 14.01 -12.53
N ALA A 313 -6.97 15.34 -12.64
CA ALA A 313 -7.74 15.99 -13.72
C ALA A 313 -7.20 15.68 -15.13
N ALA A 314 -5.90 15.42 -15.26
CA ALA A 314 -5.26 14.98 -16.51
C ALA A 314 -5.42 13.47 -16.80
N GLY A 315 -6.10 12.71 -15.91
CA GLY A 315 -6.33 11.28 -16.08
C GLY A 315 -5.16 10.38 -15.71
N VAL A 316 -4.17 10.89 -14.97
CA VAL A 316 -3.07 10.08 -14.45
C VAL A 316 -3.62 9.05 -13.47
N LYS A 317 -3.19 7.79 -13.60
CA LYS A 317 -3.58 6.72 -12.69
C LYS A 317 -2.94 6.96 -11.32
N ILE A 318 -3.76 7.22 -10.29
CA ILE A 318 -3.34 7.39 -8.90
C ILE A 318 -3.74 6.15 -8.11
N LEU A 319 -2.82 5.61 -7.31
CA LEU A 319 -3.00 4.47 -6.43
C LEU A 319 -2.90 4.92 -4.98
N THR A 320 -3.49 4.16 -4.06
CA THR A 320 -3.26 4.32 -2.62
C THR A 320 -2.08 3.48 -2.15
N GLY A 321 -1.30 4.03 -1.22
CA GLY A 321 -0.20 3.34 -0.56
C GLY A 321 0.06 3.94 0.81
N SER A 322 0.06 3.12 1.86
CA SER A 322 0.13 3.59 3.24
C SER A 322 1.55 3.76 3.78
N GLU A 323 2.54 3.18 3.10
CA GLU A 323 3.91 3.06 3.63
C GLU A 323 3.91 2.37 5.02
N THR A 324 2.97 1.44 5.21
CA THR A 324 2.86 0.69 6.46
C THR A 324 4.12 -0.13 6.72
N GLY A 325 4.47 -0.27 7.98
CA GLY A 325 5.66 -0.99 8.44
C GLY A 325 6.51 -0.18 9.41
N PHE A 326 6.30 1.14 9.51
CA PHE A 326 6.94 2.03 10.48
C PHE A 326 6.09 2.21 11.74
N ALA A 327 6.69 2.72 12.83
CA ALA A 327 5.96 3.02 14.06
C ALA A 327 4.87 4.08 13.87
N VAL A 328 5.02 4.97 12.89
CA VAL A 328 4.02 6.01 12.52
C VAL A 328 2.91 5.47 11.61
N THR A 329 3.14 4.34 10.98
CA THR A 329 2.19 3.62 10.13
C THR A 329 2.19 2.13 10.49
N PRO A 330 1.78 1.76 11.72
CA PRO A 330 1.77 0.38 12.15
C PRO A 330 0.91 -0.50 11.23
N VAL A 331 1.34 -1.72 11.03
CA VAL A 331 0.66 -2.66 10.15
C VAL A 331 -0.76 -2.97 10.65
N GLY A 332 -1.72 -2.85 9.77
CA GLY A 332 -3.13 -3.11 10.07
C GLY A 332 -3.88 -1.93 10.69
N GLU A 333 -3.27 -0.72 10.75
CA GLU A 333 -3.91 0.44 11.38
C GLU A 333 -4.32 1.53 10.38
N TRP A 334 -3.45 1.91 9.45
CA TRP A 334 -3.61 3.14 8.68
C TRP A 334 -3.74 2.96 7.16
N HIS A 335 -3.96 1.74 6.68
CA HIS A 335 -4.03 1.45 5.24
C HIS A 335 -5.06 2.29 4.49
N ALA A 336 -6.23 2.54 5.10
CA ALA A 336 -7.30 3.32 4.48
C ALA A 336 -7.17 4.84 4.70
N ARG A 337 -6.16 5.30 5.46
CA ARG A 337 -5.96 6.75 5.66
C ARG A 337 -5.61 7.47 4.36
N GLU A 338 -4.96 6.81 3.44
CA GLU A 338 -4.63 7.40 2.14
C GLU A 338 -5.88 7.86 1.39
N LEU A 339 -7.01 7.15 1.54
CA LEU A 339 -8.27 7.57 0.91
C LEU A 339 -8.77 8.90 1.49
N GLU A 340 -8.70 9.07 2.82
CA GLU A 340 -9.02 10.34 3.48
C GLU A 340 -8.11 11.45 2.98
N MET A 341 -6.81 11.21 2.89
CA MET A 341 -5.84 12.19 2.39
C MET A 341 -6.11 12.60 0.93
N LEU A 342 -6.52 11.66 0.08
CA LEU A 342 -6.91 11.96 -1.30
C LEU A 342 -8.19 12.81 -1.37
N VAL A 343 -9.15 12.56 -0.49
CA VAL A 343 -10.38 13.36 -0.41
C VAL A 343 -10.09 14.76 0.13
N ASP A 344 -9.40 14.86 1.26
CA ASP A 344 -9.25 16.12 1.99
C ASP A 344 -8.23 17.07 1.33
N TYR A 345 -7.15 16.56 0.76
CA TYR A 345 -6.06 17.38 0.21
C TYR A 345 -6.05 17.45 -1.31
N VAL A 346 -6.37 16.35 -2.02
CA VAL A 346 -6.36 16.33 -3.49
C VAL A 346 -7.71 16.76 -4.06
N GLY A 347 -8.79 16.67 -3.27
CA GLY A 347 -10.14 17.06 -3.67
C GLY A 347 -10.89 15.99 -4.47
N MET A 348 -10.49 14.73 -4.33
CA MET A 348 -11.24 13.62 -4.93
C MET A 348 -12.56 13.38 -4.20
N SER A 349 -13.58 12.91 -4.91
CA SER A 349 -14.76 12.34 -4.26
C SER A 349 -14.41 11.04 -3.54
N PRO A 350 -15.18 10.63 -2.50
CA PRO A 350 -14.97 9.34 -1.86
C PRO A 350 -14.97 8.15 -2.84
N LEU A 351 -15.79 8.20 -3.88
CA LEU A 351 -15.86 7.14 -4.90
C LEU A 351 -14.58 7.06 -5.74
N GLU A 352 -13.99 8.19 -6.11
CA GLU A 352 -12.71 8.24 -6.82
C GLU A 352 -11.57 7.74 -5.93
N ALA A 353 -11.55 8.11 -4.66
CA ALA A 353 -10.58 7.60 -3.70
C ALA A 353 -10.69 6.07 -3.50
N ILE A 354 -11.92 5.51 -3.43
CA ILE A 354 -12.15 4.06 -3.42
C ILE A 354 -11.62 3.41 -4.70
N THR A 355 -11.82 4.03 -5.86
CA THR A 355 -11.28 3.52 -7.14
C THR A 355 -9.75 3.48 -7.12
N CYS A 356 -9.08 4.47 -6.51
CA CYS A 356 -7.62 4.46 -6.32
C CYS A 356 -7.16 3.26 -5.45
N ALA A 357 -7.94 2.90 -4.42
CA ALA A 357 -7.65 1.80 -3.50
C ALA A 357 -8.14 0.43 -4.00
N THR A 358 -8.77 0.34 -5.14
CA THR A 358 -9.35 -0.89 -5.69
C THR A 358 -8.92 -1.13 -7.14
N ALA A 359 -9.69 -0.66 -8.13
CA ALA A 359 -9.38 -0.90 -9.55
C ALA A 359 -8.00 -0.37 -9.97
N ASN A 360 -7.62 0.85 -9.54
CA ASN A 360 -6.31 1.39 -9.86
C ASN A 360 -5.18 0.62 -9.14
N GLY A 361 -5.40 0.20 -7.89
CA GLY A 361 -4.45 -0.62 -7.13
C GLY A 361 -4.07 -1.93 -7.83
N ALA A 362 -4.96 -2.49 -8.65
CA ALA A 362 -4.68 -3.69 -9.44
C ALA A 362 -3.47 -3.53 -10.40
N PHE A 363 -3.11 -2.30 -10.77
CA PHE A 363 -1.89 -2.00 -11.54
C PHE A 363 -0.63 -2.43 -10.79
N ALA A 364 -0.51 -2.09 -9.51
CA ALA A 364 0.63 -2.48 -8.68
C ALA A 364 0.70 -4.01 -8.50
N MET A 365 -0.47 -4.66 -8.52
CA MET A 365 -0.59 -6.12 -8.47
C MET A 365 -0.30 -6.80 -9.81
N ARG A 366 -0.09 -6.06 -10.91
CA ARG A 366 0.01 -6.59 -12.28
C ARG A 366 -1.19 -7.48 -12.62
N ALA A 367 -2.39 -7.08 -12.18
CA ALA A 367 -3.61 -7.87 -12.23
C ALA A 367 -4.83 -7.02 -12.62
N GLU A 368 -4.60 -6.00 -13.45
CA GLU A 368 -5.66 -5.17 -14.03
C GLU A 368 -6.64 -6.06 -14.81
N GLY A 369 -7.91 -5.81 -14.62
CA GLY A 369 -8.94 -6.66 -15.20
C GLY A 369 -9.12 -8.02 -14.51
N ILE A 370 -8.42 -8.29 -13.41
CA ILE A 370 -8.54 -9.52 -12.61
C ILE A 370 -8.95 -9.17 -11.17
N LEU A 371 -8.36 -8.12 -10.58
CA LEU A 371 -8.57 -7.66 -9.21
C LEU A 371 -9.21 -6.28 -9.18
N GLY A 372 -9.71 -5.88 -8.01
CA GLY A 372 -10.09 -4.53 -7.67
C GLY A 372 -11.50 -4.12 -8.10
N THR A 373 -12.28 -5.01 -8.72
CA THR A 373 -13.68 -4.73 -9.07
C THR A 373 -14.60 -5.92 -8.77
N LEU A 374 -15.88 -5.61 -8.46
CA LEU A 374 -16.94 -6.62 -8.32
C LEU A 374 -17.69 -6.75 -9.65
N GLU A 375 -17.04 -7.41 -10.62
CA GLU A 375 -17.60 -7.75 -11.91
C GLU A 375 -17.54 -9.25 -12.13
N ALA A 376 -18.44 -9.80 -12.93
CA ALA A 376 -18.43 -11.24 -13.22
C ALA A 376 -17.08 -11.69 -13.82
N GLY A 377 -16.54 -12.78 -13.28
CA GLY A 377 -15.25 -13.36 -13.67
C GLY A 377 -14.03 -12.77 -12.94
N ARG A 378 -14.20 -11.71 -12.12
CA ARG A 378 -13.12 -11.14 -11.29
C ARG A 378 -12.89 -12.01 -10.05
N GLN A 379 -11.72 -11.87 -9.46
CA GLN A 379 -11.39 -12.57 -8.21
C GLN A 379 -12.30 -12.13 -7.07
N ALA A 380 -12.70 -13.07 -6.23
CA ALA A 380 -13.57 -12.83 -5.08
C ALA A 380 -12.77 -12.29 -3.89
N ASP A 381 -12.37 -11.03 -3.98
CA ASP A 381 -11.77 -10.25 -2.90
C ASP A 381 -12.78 -9.15 -2.53
N VAL A 382 -13.47 -9.30 -1.39
CA VAL A 382 -14.64 -8.50 -1.02
C VAL A 382 -14.56 -8.13 0.47
N ILE A 383 -14.99 -6.91 0.79
CA ILE A 383 -15.23 -6.49 2.18
C ILE A 383 -16.66 -6.00 2.35
N VAL A 384 -17.21 -6.23 3.54
CA VAL A 384 -18.52 -5.72 3.95
C VAL A 384 -18.31 -4.75 5.12
N ILE A 385 -18.80 -3.53 4.97
CA ILE A 385 -18.56 -2.40 5.89
C ILE A 385 -19.88 -1.95 6.51
N ASP A 386 -19.89 -1.78 7.82
CA ASP A 386 -21.01 -1.16 8.54
C ASP A 386 -20.99 0.36 8.29
N GLY A 387 -21.97 0.85 7.54
CA GLY A 387 -22.10 2.25 7.12
C GLY A 387 -21.80 2.47 5.64
N ASN A 388 -21.75 3.73 5.24
CA ASN A 388 -21.56 4.15 3.85
C ASN A 388 -20.28 4.98 3.71
N PRO A 389 -19.20 4.46 3.10
CA PRO A 389 -17.95 5.19 2.94
C PRO A 389 -18.04 6.38 1.97
N LEU A 390 -19.16 6.53 1.24
CA LEU A 390 -19.38 7.70 0.41
C LEU A 390 -19.88 8.91 1.23
N ASP A 391 -20.46 8.68 2.41
CA ASP A 391 -20.89 9.73 3.34
C ASP A 391 -19.70 10.17 4.22
N ASP A 392 -18.88 9.22 4.66
CA ASP A 392 -17.61 9.48 5.37
C ASP A 392 -16.58 8.39 5.05
N ILE A 393 -15.59 8.75 4.25
CA ILE A 393 -14.53 7.82 3.81
C ILE A 393 -13.70 7.26 4.99
N ARG A 394 -13.67 7.97 6.13
CA ARG A 394 -12.88 7.60 7.32
C ARG A 394 -13.38 6.34 8.01
N ILE A 395 -14.64 5.94 7.76
CA ILE A 395 -15.16 4.68 8.32
C ILE A 395 -14.34 3.46 7.88
N LEU A 396 -13.70 3.52 6.69
CA LEU A 396 -12.82 2.46 6.20
C LEU A 396 -11.56 2.25 7.04
N GLN A 397 -11.20 3.23 7.88
CA GLN A 397 -10.08 3.12 8.81
C GLN A 397 -10.47 2.43 10.13
N ASP A 398 -11.76 2.26 10.38
CA ASP A 398 -12.25 1.62 11.59
C ASP A 398 -12.48 0.13 11.37
N LYS A 399 -11.55 -0.69 11.86
CA LYS A 399 -11.61 -2.15 11.74
C LYS A 399 -12.86 -2.76 12.36
N SER A 400 -13.46 -2.11 13.37
CA SER A 400 -14.68 -2.61 14.01
C SER A 400 -15.90 -2.53 13.09
N ARG A 401 -15.84 -1.70 12.04
CA ARG A 401 -16.88 -1.59 11.02
C ARG A 401 -16.72 -2.59 9.87
N ILE A 402 -15.61 -3.31 9.80
CA ILE A 402 -15.41 -4.36 8.81
C ILE A 402 -16.06 -5.64 9.33
N SER A 403 -17.27 -5.93 8.85
CA SER A 403 -18.03 -7.10 9.30
C SER A 403 -17.61 -8.38 8.58
N GLU A 404 -17.14 -8.30 7.33
CA GLU A 404 -16.62 -9.43 6.56
C GLU A 404 -15.41 -9.03 5.75
N VAL A 405 -14.44 -9.92 5.70
CA VAL A 405 -13.34 -9.90 4.74
C VAL A 405 -13.33 -11.24 4.02
N ILE A 406 -13.45 -11.20 2.71
CA ILE A 406 -13.36 -12.36 1.84
C ILE A 406 -12.16 -12.14 0.94
N SER A 407 -11.19 -13.03 1.00
CA SER A 407 -10.00 -13.01 0.15
C SER A 407 -9.86 -14.32 -0.60
N ARG A 408 -9.74 -14.24 -1.91
CA ARG A 408 -9.67 -15.42 -2.79
C ARG A 408 -10.88 -16.37 -2.63
N GLY A 409 -12.07 -15.80 -2.38
CA GLY A 409 -13.30 -16.58 -2.15
C GLY A 409 -13.33 -17.31 -0.80
N ARG A 410 -12.56 -16.88 0.20
CA ARG A 410 -12.52 -17.45 1.56
C ARG A 410 -12.79 -16.37 2.58
N ARG A 411 -13.68 -16.65 3.51
CA ARG A 411 -13.91 -15.75 4.65
C ARG A 411 -12.71 -15.77 5.59
N ILE A 412 -12.30 -14.60 6.02
CA ILE A 412 -11.21 -14.41 6.98
C ILE A 412 -11.82 -14.36 8.39
N ASP A 413 -11.20 -15.09 9.31
CA ASP A 413 -11.60 -15.07 10.73
C ASP A 413 -11.21 -13.73 11.36
N LEU A 414 -12.22 -12.88 11.58
CA LEU A 414 -12.06 -11.57 12.24
C LEU A 414 -12.24 -11.68 13.76
N LEU A 415 -12.76 -12.79 14.27
CA LEU A 415 -13.13 -12.93 15.69
C LEU A 415 -11.98 -13.42 16.57
N THR A 416 -11.12 -14.30 16.06
CA THR A 416 -9.95 -14.78 16.80
C THR A 416 -8.91 -13.69 16.93
N PRO A 417 -8.58 -13.19 18.13
CA PRO A 417 -7.58 -12.13 18.29
C PRO A 417 -6.20 -12.55 17.76
N ILE A 418 -5.52 -11.61 17.11
CA ILE A 418 -4.08 -11.77 16.86
C ILE A 418 -3.36 -11.41 18.16
N PRO A 419 -2.47 -12.27 18.70
CA PRO A 419 -1.71 -11.94 19.91
C PRO A 419 -0.92 -10.64 19.72
N GLU A 420 -0.93 -9.78 20.72
CA GLU A 420 -0.11 -8.56 20.71
C GLU A 420 1.38 -8.90 20.73
N ARG A 421 2.15 -8.18 19.92
CA ARG A 421 3.60 -8.29 19.93
C ARG A 421 4.19 -7.42 21.04
N THR A 422 5.03 -8.01 21.86
CA THR A 422 5.84 -7.27 22.81
C THR A 422 7.21 -6.98 22.21
N VAL A 423 7.60 -5.71 22.14
CA VAL A 423 8.94 -5.29 21.70
C VAL A 423 9.79 -5.02 22.93
N SER A 424 10.96 -5.66 23.01
CA SER A 424 11.90 -5.42 24.10
C SER A 424 12.33 -3.94 24.14
N PRO A 425 12.33 -3.28 25.32
CA PRO A 425 12.80 -1.91 25.43
C PRO A 425 14.26 -1.72 25.00
N THR A 426 15.07 -2.77 25.01
CA THR A 426 16.48 -2.74 24.59
C THR A 426 16.65 -2.76 23.07
N GLU A 427 15.59 -3.05 22.32
CA GLU A 427 15.58 -3.06 20.85
C GLU A 427 15.05 -1.75 20.24
N GLN A 428 14.64 -0.80 21.08
CA GLN A 428 14.03 0.45 20.61
C GLN A 428 15.02 1.62 20.64
N VAL A 429 15.35 2.13 19.47
CA VAL A 429 15.98 3.45 19.32
C VAL A 429 14.95 4.45 18.80
N ARG A 430 14.62 5.44 19.62
CA ARG A 430 13.49 6.35 19.45
C ARG A 430 13.83 7.54 18.54
N PHE A 431 13.60 7.41 17.24
CA PHE A 431 13.78 8.52 16.29
C PHE A 431 12.44 9.02 15.72
N LEU A 432 11.66 8.13 15.12
CA LEU A 432 10.37 8.47 14.52
C LEU A 432 9.29 8.64 15.59
N ALA A 433 9.28 7.79 16.61
CA ALA A 433 8.24 7.77 17.62
C ALA A 433 8.70 7.08 18.90
N ALA A 434 8.09 7.43 20.03
CA ALA A 434 8.30 6.76 21.31
C ALA A 434 7.51 5.45 21.43
N CYS A 435 6.44 5.31 20.67
CA CYS A 435 5.57 4.12 20.59
C CYS A 435 4.86 4.06 19.24
N PRO A 436 4.29 2.90 18.85
CA PRO A 436 3.45 2.78 17.67
C PRO A 436 2.23 3.71 17.74
N LEU A 437 1.89 4.34 16.60
CA LEU A 437 0.72 5.21 16.47
C LEU A 437 -0.51 4.36 16.14
N THR A 438 -1.20 3.89 17.16
CA THR A 438 -2.49 3.23 16.98
C THR A 438 -3.62 4.24 16.81
N ARG A 439 -4.75 3.84 16.22
CA ARG A 439 -5.92 4.72 16.12
C ARG A 439 -6.45 5.13 17.48
N SER A 440 -6.46 4.23 18.46
CA SER A 440 -6.88 4.54 19.82
C SER A 440 -6.01 5.60 20.52
N LEU A 441 -4.74 5.73 20.13
CA LEU A 441 -3.86 6.79 20.62
C LEU A 441 -4.05 8.09 19.84
N ALA A 442 -4.36 8.02 18.55
CA ALA A 442 -4.50 9.18 17.67
C ALA A 442 -5.82 9.92 17.87
N LEU A 443 -6.93 9.18 17.90
CA LEU A 443 -8.28 9.74 17.94
C LEU A 443 -8.71 10.12 19.35
N THR A 444 -9.50 11.20 19.47
CA THR A 444 -10.15 11.60 20.72
C THR A 444 -11.46 10.84 20.90
N GLU A 445 -12.07 10.88 22.08
CA GLU A 445 -13.40 10.34 22.32
C GLU A 445 -14.44 10.99 21.40
N ASP A 446 -14.33 12.28 21.13
CA ASP A 446 -15.20 13.02 20.22
C ASP A 446 -15.07 12.53 18.76
N ASP A 447 -13.86 12.20 18.31
CA ASP A 447 -13.63 11.62 16.98
C ASP A 447 -14.27 10.25 16.86
N LEU A 448 -14.12 9.41 17.89
CA LEU A 448 -14.73 8.09 17.96
C LEU A 448 -16.26 8.16 18.00
N GLU A 449 -16.84 9.13 18.75
CA GLU A 449 -18.29 9.34 18.75
C GLU A 449 -18.83 9.83 17.41
N ARG A 450 -18.12 10.74 16.71
CA ARG A 450 -18.53 11.17 15.35
C ARG A 450 -18.55 9.99 14.39
N LEU A 451 -17.51 9.16 14.40
CA LEU A 451 -17.42 7.96 13.58
C LEU A 451 -18.51 6.93 13.93
N SER A 452 -19.02 6.90 15.17
CA SER A 452 -20.09 5.99 15.57
C SER A 452 -21.48 6.42 15.11
N ARG A 453 -21.69 7.69 14.71
CA ARG A 453 -22.97 8.25 14.29
C ARG A 453 -23.20 8.21 12.77
N VAL A 454 -22.19 7.85 12.00
CA VAL A 454 -22.24 7.66 10.54
C VAL A 454 -22.38 6.17 10.22
#